data_7679fcb97f4579dc76e3f8aff56840f0
#
_entry.id   7679fcb97f4579dc76e3f8aff56840f0
#
_cell.length_a   1.000
_cell.length_b   1.000
_cell.length_c   1.000
_cell.angle_alpha   90.00
_cell.angle_beta   90.00
_cell.angle_gamma   90.00
#
_symmetry.space_group_name_H-M   'P 1'
#
loop_
_entity.id
_entity.type
_entity.pdbx_description
1 polymer ?
#
loop_
_entity_poly.entity_id
_entity_poly.type
_entity_poly.pdbx_seq_one_letter_code
_entity_poly.pdbx_strand_id
1 'polypeptide(L)'
;MALEFFDTHCHVHEITADLTPVHDKWFADKAERSAESVLEAARGAGVTRMLAIGTTLADSKLAVQFVGAHEGVWASIGIHPHEAKDHVQAEVQAEFAALITQPKVVAVGECGLDYFYGLSPKADQEAVLRFQIELALTHGVPLSFHVRDAFDDFWPIFESYQGVRGVLHSFTDTQANLERALGHGLYIGVNGIAT
;
A
#
# COMPACT_ATOMS: atom_id res chain seq x y z
N MET A 1 -17.62 22.41 -12.70
CA MET A 1 -16.39 22.09 -11.97
C MET A 1 -15.84 20.82 -12.59
N ALA A 2 -14.57 20.77 -12.93
CA ALA A 2 -13.94 19.52 -13.34
C ALA A 2 -13.95 18.55 -12.15
N LEU A 3 -14.13 17.24 -12.40
CA LEU A 3 -14.02 16.23 -11.37
C LEU A 3 -12.56 16.14 -10.94
N GLU A 4 -12.34 16.12 -9.64
CA GLU A 4 -11.03 15.85 -9.06
C GLU A 4 -11.00 14.45 -8.47
N PHE A 5 -9.92 13.71 -8.76
CA PHE A 5 -9.72 12.35 -8.30
C PHE A 5 -8.58 12.29 -7.30
N PHE A 6 -8.68 11.33 -6.39
CA PHE A 6 -7.59 10.90 -5.53
C PHE A 6 -7.21 9.48 -5.91
N ASP A 7 -6.01 9.29 -6.45
CA ASP A 7 -5.42 7.97 -6.63
C ASP A 7 -4.92 7.46 -5.29
N THR A 8 -5.60 6.47 -4.73
CA THR A 8 -5.29 5.91 -3.40
C THR A 8 -4.21 4.84 -3.43
N HIS A 9 -3.62 4.53 -4.59
CA HIS A 9 -2.61 3.48 -4.70
C HIS A 9 -1.75 3.64 -5.96
N CYS A 10 -0.59 4.24 -5.82
CA CYS A 10 0.39 4.34 -6.89
C CYS A 10 1.82 4.11 -6.39
N HIS A 11 2.73 3.79 -7.32
CA HIS A 11 4.15 3.59 -7.05
C HIS A 11 5.01 4.58 -7.86
N VAL A 12 4.56 5.82 -7.98
CA VAL A 12 5.23 6.85 -8.81
C VAL A 12 6.64 7.20 -8.29
N HIS A 13 6.88 7.05 -7.00
CA HIS A 13 8.18 7.29 -6.38
C HIS A 13 9.26 6.31 -6.88
N GLU A 14 8.88 5.10 -7.29
CA GLU A 14 9.81 4.09 -7.79
C GLU A 14 10.40 4.42 -9.18
N ILE A 15 9.89 5.44 -9.86
CA ILE A 15 10.55 5.99 -11.06
C ILE A 15 11.94 6.56 -10.70
N THR A 16 12.14 7.01 -9.46
CA THR A 16 13.34 7.72 -9.03
C THR A 16 14.48 6.82 -8.56
N ALA A 17 14.20 5.54 -8.27
CA ALA A 17 15.21 4.60 -7.80
C ALA A 17 14.80 3.14 -8.08
N ASP A 18 15.75 2.35 -8.53
CA ASP A 18 15.59 0.91 -8.78
C ASP A 18 15.73 0.13 -7.47
N LEU A 19 14.64 0.05 -6.70
CA LEU A 19 14.58 -0.67 -5.42
C LEU A 19 13.70 -1.91 -5.47
N THR A 20 12.72 -1.94 -6.37
CA THR A 20 11.76 -3.04 -6.49
C THR A 20 11.51 -3.37 -7.97
N PRO A 21 10.95 -4.56 -8.28
CA PRO A 21 10.58 -4.90 -9.66
C PRO A 21 9.53 -3.97 -10.29
N VAL A 22 8.90 -3.08 -9.52
CA VAL A 22 7.96 -2.08 -10.05
C VAL A 22 8.69 -1.02 -10.85
N HIS A 23 9.94 -0.67 -10.49
CA HIS A 23 10.77 0.24 -11.28
C HIS A 23 10.86 -0.19 -12.75
N ASP A 24 11.16 -1.46 -12.99
CA ASP A 24 11.27 -1.98 -14.36
C ASP A 24 9.95 -1.85 -15.15
N LYS A 25 8.81 -1.94 -14.48
CA LYS A 25 7.50 -1.80 -15.13
C LYS A 25 7.26 -0.39 -15.67
N TRP A 26 7.78 0.63 -15.01
CA TRP A 26 7.71 2.01 -15.48
C TRP A 26 8.43 2.23 -16.81
N PHE A 27 9.46 1.42 -17.10
CA PHE A 27 10.31 1.55 -18.28
C PHE A 27 10.18 0.37 -19.26
N ALA A 28 9.21 -0.52 -19.06
CA ALA A 28 9.03 -1.73 -19.86
C ALA A 28 8.82 -1.43 -21.36
N ASP A 29 8.20 -0.31 -21.70
CA ASP A 29 7.98 0.17 -23.08
C ASP A 29 9.14 1.03 -23.61
N LYS A 30 10.24 1.16 -22.86
CA LYS A 30 11.42 1.98 -23.18
C LYS A 30 11.14 3.48 -23.37
N ALA A 31 10.00 3.97 -22.90
CA ALA A 31 9.73 5.40 -22.89
C ALA A 31 10.52 6.09 -21.78
N GLU A 32 11.09 7.25 -22.09
CA GLU A 32 11.68 8.11 -21.06
C GLU A 32 10.57 8.72 -20.21
N ARG A 33 10.65 8.54 -18.88
CA ARG A 33 9.71 9.10 -17.91
C ARG A 33 10.47 9.70 -16.74
N SER A 34 10.00 10.83 -16.25
CA SER A 34 10.37 11.33 -14.94
C SER A 34 9.13 11.34 -14.03
N ALA A 35 9.34 11.34 -12.74
CA ALA A 35 8.26 11.44 -11.77
C ALA A 35 7.42 12.71 -12.02
N GLU A 36 8.09 13.84 -12.33
CA GLU A 36 7.43 15.11 -12.63
C GLU A 36 6.50 15.00 -13.85
N SER A 37 6.97 14.36 -14.93
CA SER A 37 6.17 14.20 -16.15
C SER A 37 4.91 13.33 -15.91
N VAL A 38 5.05 12.29 -15.09
CA VAL A 38 3.93 11.42 -14.71
C VAL A 38 2.94 12.15 -13.81
N LEU A 39 3.42 12.88 -12.80
CA LEU A 39 2.58 13.69 -11.91
C LEU A 39 1.84 14.81 -12.67
N GLU A 40 2.50 15.44 -13.63
CA GLU A 40 1.87 16.48 -14.48
C GLU A 40 0.78 15.87 -15.37
N ALA A 41 1.03 14.74 -16.01
CA ALA A 41 0.06 14.02 -16.81
C ALA A 41 -1.17 13.60 -15.97
N ALA A 42 -0.94 13.07 -14.76
CA ALA A 42 -2.00 12.69 -13.84
C ALA A 42 -2.87 13.91 -13.44
N ARG A 43 -2.26 15.04 -13.09
CA ARG A 43 -2.97 16.29 -12.79
C ARG A 43 -3.77 16.79 -13.98
N GLY A 44 -3.19 16.71 -15.19
CA GLY A 44 -3.88 17.05 -16.45
C GLY A 44 -5.12 16.19 -16.71
N ALA A 45 -5.12 14.94 -16.23
CA ALA A 45 -6.25 14.03 -16.25
C ALA A 45 -7.24 14.20 -15.07
N GLY A 46 -7.00 15.15 -14.16
CA GLY A 46 -7.85 15.41 -13.01
C GLY A 46 -7.48 14.65 -11.73
N VAL A 47 -6.39 13.86 -11.74
CA VAL A 47 -5.86 13.21 -10.52
C VAL A 47 -4.99 14.23 -9.80
N THR A 48 -5.56 14.92 -8.82
CA THR A 48 -4.90 16.03 -8.11
C THR A 48 -4.24 15.61 -6.81
N ARG A 49 -4.58 14.42 -6.30
CA ARG A 49 -4.05 13.84 -5.06
C ARG A 49 -3.66 12.38 -5.28
N MET A 50 -2.54 11.96 -4.71
CA MET A 50 -2.00 10.61 -4.89
C MET A 50 -1.43 10.10 -3.58
N LEU A 51 -1.52 8.78 -3.37
CA LEU A 51 -0.89 8.06 -2.27
C LEU A 51 0.21 7.15 -2.84
N ALA A 52 1.46 7.51 -2.59
CA ALA A 52 2.63 6.70 -2.92
C ALA A 52 2.76 5.58 -1.89
N ILE A 53 2.73 4.33 -2.34
CA ILE A 53 2.63 3.14 -1.49
C ILE A 53 4.00 2.46 -1.37
N GLY A 54 4.54 2.42 -0.15
CA GLY A 54 5.74 1.66 0.17
C GLY A 54 5.44 0.18 0.38
N THR A 55 6.36 -0.68 -0.05
CA THR A 55 6.21 -2.15 -0.04
C THR A 55 7.30 -2.87 0.75
N THR A 56 8.40 -2.19 1.03
CA THR A 56 9.52 -2.62 1.89
C THR A 56 9.97 -1.47 2.77
N LEU A 57 10.90 -1.71 3.69
CA LEU A 57 11.49 -0.62 4.48
C LEU A 57 12.24 0.39 3.59
N ALA A 58 13.03 -0.09 2.64
CA ALA A 58 13.78 0.77 1.72
C ALA A 58 12.85 1.60 0.83
N ASP A 59 11.84 0.96 0.26
CA ASP A 59 10.84 1.59 -0.58
C ASP A 59 9.95 2.58 0.19
N SER A 60 9.55 2.24 1.42
CA SER A 60 8.85 3.17 2.32
C SER A 60 9.68 4.43 2.64
N LYS A 61 11.00 4.28 2.85
CA LYS A 61 11.90 5.43 3.02
C LYS A 61 11.97 6.29 1.76
N LEU A 62 12.02 5.66 0.58
CA LEU A 62 11.98 6.37 -0.70
C LEU A 62 10.66 7.12 -0.89
N ALA A 63 9.52 6.48 -0.59
CA ALA A 63 8.20 7.13 -0.67
C ALA A 63 8.13 8.36 0.25
N VAL A 64 8.59 8.26 1.50
CA VAL A 64 8.65 9.39 2.45
C VAL A 64 9.52 10.54 1.91
N GLN A 65 10.70 10.23 1.38
CA GLN A 65 11.57 11.23 0.76
C GLN A 65 10.90 11.89 -0.44
N PHE A 66 10.29 11.10 -1.30
CA PHE A 66 9.61 11.55 -2.52
C PHE A 66 8.49 12.55 -2.20
N VAL A 67 7.58 12.22 -1.29
CA VAL A 67 6.44 13.08 -0.97
C VAL A 67 6.85 14.40 -0.29
N GLY A 68 8.01 14.42 0.34
CA GLY A 68 8.60 15.65 0.88
C GLY A 68 8.88 16.71 -0.17
N ALA A 69 9.19 16.28 -1.41
CA ALA A 69 9.50 17.17 -2.54
C ALA A 69 8.30 17.45 -3.47
N HIS A 70 7.18 16.73 -3.32
CA HIS A 70 6.07 16.80 -4.27
C HIS A 70 4.75 17.17 -3.58
N GLU A 71 4.13 18.28 -4.04
CA GLU A 71 2.83 18.71 -3.57
C GLU A 71 1.71 17.80 -4.13
N GLY A 72 0.65 17.58 -3.32
CA GLY A 72 -0.48 16.73 -3.71
C GLY A 72 -0.18 15.23 -3.66
N VAL A 73 0.99 14.83 -3.10
CA VAL A 73 1.37 13.43 -2.90
C VAL A 73 1.62 13.18 -1.43
N TRP A 74 1.08 12.07 -0.92
CA TRP A 74 1.27 11.54 0.44
C TRP A 74 1.87 10.16 0.37
N ALA A 75 2.40 9.67 1.48
CA ALA A 75 2.99 8.35 1.59
C ALA A 75 2.16 7.40 2.45
N SER A 76 2.13 6.15 2.05
CA SER A 76 1.88 5.00 2.88
C SER A 76 3.21 4.26 3.09
N ILE A 77 3.41 3.72 4.28
CA ILE A 77 4.58 2.90 4.60
C ILE A 77 4.12 1.49 4.94
N GLY A 78 4.78 0.48 4.38
CA GLY A 78 4.33 -0.87 4.61
C GLY A 78 5.31 -1.96 4.17
N ILE A 79 4.91 -3.18 4.49
CA ILE A 79 5.60 -4.41 4.14
C ILE A 79 4.62 -5.27 3.37
N HIS A 80 4.84 -5.36 2.06
CA HIS A 80 4.04 -6.22 1.20
C HIS A 80 4.19 -7.70 1.64
N PRO A 81 3.15 -8.53 1.58
CA PRO A 81 3.23 -9.93 2.01
C PRO A 81 4.36 -10.73 1.34
N HIS A 82 4.76 -10.39 0.13
CA HIS A 82 5.91 -11.04 -0.53
C HIS A 82 7.23 -10.83 0.21
N GLU A 83 7.38 -9.73 0.92
CA GLU A 83 8.60 -9.29 1.59
C GLU A 83 8.60 -9.62 3.10
N ALA A 84 7.54 -10.28 3.59
CA ALA A 84 7.34 -10.51 5.02
C ALA A 84 8.51 -11.25 5.68
N LYS A 85 9.07 -12.30 5.04
CA LYS A 85 10.19 -13.11 5.57
C LYS A 85 11.42 -12.28 5.96
N ASP A 86 11.66 -11.17 5.26
CA ASP A 86 12.82 -10.31 5.45
C ASP A 86 12.52 -9.12 6.39
N HIS A 87 11.29 -9.05 6.95
CA HIS A 87 10.80 -7.92 7.74
C HIS A 87 10.15 -8.29 9.08
N VAL A 88 10.32 -9.53 9.54
CA VAL A 88 9.77 -9.98 10.84
C VAL A 88 10.59 -9.51 12.05
N GLN A 89 11.80 -8.98 11.85
CA GLN A 89 12.73 -8.61 12.91
C GLN A 89 12.28 -7.35 13.64
N ALA A 90 12.43 -7.31 14.96
CA ALA A 90 12.02 -6.20 15.79
C ALA A 90 12.72 -4.89 15.43
N GLU A 91 13.97 -4.96 15.00
CA GLU A 91 14.75 -3.79 14.57
C GLU A 91 14.13 -3.13 13.33
N VAL A 92 13.66 -3.93 12.37
CA VAL A 92 12.98 -3.45 11.17
C VAL A 92 11.64 -2.81 11.55
N GLN A 93 10.88 -3.44 12.44
CA GLN A 93 9.61 -2.91 12.93
C GLN A 93 9.77 -1.57 13.65
N ALA A 94 10.86 -1.40 14.41
CA ALA A 94 11.18 -0.13 15.08
C ALA A 94 11.44 1.01 14.07
N GLU A 95 12.02 0.72 12.90
CA GLU A 95 12.21 1.71 11.84
C GLU A 95 10.87 2.16 11.23
N PHE A 96 9.91 1.25 11.04
CA PHE A 96 8.56 1.63 10.61
C PHE A 96 7.83 2.49 11.65
N ALA A 97 8.02 2.20 12.96
CA ALA A 97 7.47 3.02 14.03
C ALA A 97 8.06 4.45 14.06
N ALA A 98 9.27 4.64 13.57
CA ALA A 98 9.85 5.97 13.37
C ALA A 98 9.33 6.64 12.07
N LEU A 99 9.19 5.88 10.98
CA LEU A 99 8.72 6.41 9.70
C LEU A 99 7.28 6.91 9.74
N ILE A 100 6.38 6.24 10.48
CA ILE A 100 4.96 6.62 10.55
C ILE A 100 4.75 8.04 11.08
N THR A 101 5.71 8.58 11.82
CA THR A 101 5.65 9.93 12.38
C THR A 101 6.13 11.02 11.42
N GLN A 102 6.64 10.65 10.24
CA GLN A 102 7.15 11.60 9.28
C GLN A 102 6.03 12.40 8.62
N PRO A 103 6.29 13.66 8.25
CA PRO A 103 5.31 14.48 7.53
C PRO A 103 4.81 13.79 6.26
N LYS A 104 3.51 13.97 5.94
CA LYS A 104 2.82 13.39 4.78
C LYS A 104 2.73 11.84 4.78
N VAL A 105 3.14 11.14 5.82
CA VAL A 105 2.79 9.73 6.02
C VAL A 105 1.38 9.67 6.61
N VAL A 106 0.44 9.09 5.88
CA VAL A 106 -0.99 9.15 6.21
C VAL A 106 -1.68 7.78 6.27
N ALA A 107 -0.95 6.72 5.94
CA ALA A 107 -1.48 5.35 5.95
C ALA A 107 -0.37 4.33 6.24
N VAL A 108 -0.78 3.13 6.64
CA VAL A 108 0.07 1.94 6.67
C VAL A 108 -0.34 1.02 5.52
N GLY A 109 0.62 0.50 4.81
CA GLY A 109 0.46 -0.40 3.66
C GLY A 109 1.47 -0.05 2.54
N GLU A 110 1.65 -0.95 1.60
CA GLU A 110 0.83 -2.10 1.28
C GLU A 110 1.07 -3.24 2.29
N CYS A 111 0.01 -3.78 2.87
CA CYS A 111 0.09 -4.83 3.88
C CYS A 111 -0.98 -5.89 3.64
N GLY A 112 -0.79 -7.11 4.10
CA GLY A 112 -1.82 -8.12 3.90
C GLY A 112 -1.27 -9.53 3.77
N LEU A 113 -1.99 -10.34 2.97
CA LEU A 113 -1.67 -11.75 2.73
C LEU A 113 -1.74 -12.06 1.22
N ASP A 114 -0.75 -12.77 0.70
CA ASP A 114 -0.72 -13.28 -0.68
C ASP A 114 -0.27 -14.73 -0.68
N TYR A 115 -1.22 -15.63 -0.92
CA TYR A 115 -0.94 -17.06 -0.99
C TYR A 115 -0.81 -17.58 -2.42
N PHE A 116 -1.07 -16.73 -3.39
CA PHE A 116 -0.96 -17.09 -4.80
C PHE A 116 0.50 -17.31 -5.23
N TYR A 117 1.39 -16.38 -4.87
CA TYR A 117 2.80 -16.48 -5.25
C TYR A 117 3.67 -17.24 -4.26
N GLY A 118 3.30 -17.30 -2.99
CA GLY A 118 4.02 -18.02 -1.94
C GLY A 118 5.48 -17.58 -1.72
N LEU A 119 5.77 -16.26 -1.88
CA LEU A 119 7.13 -15.71 -1.81
C LEU A 119 7.66 -15.54 -0.38
N SER A 120 6.75 -15.50 0.61
CA SER A 120 7.08 -15.54 2.04
C SER A 120 6.23 -16.60 2.75
N PRO A 121 6.71 -17.24 3.82
CA PRO A 121 5.92 -18.15 4.63
C PRO A 121 4.64 -17.49 5.15
N LYS A 122 3.53 -18.24 5.22
CA LYS A 122 2.26 -17.75 5.74
C LYS A 122 2.40 -17.13 7.15
N ALA A 123 3.12 -17.83 8.03
CA ALA A 123 3.32 -17.36 9.41
C ALA A 123 4.01 -15.99 9.48
N ASP A 124 4.97 -15.73 8.59
CA ASP A 124 5.67 -14.45 8.53
C ASP A 124 4.72 -13.36 7.99
N GLN A 125 3.92 -13.68 6.94
CA GLN A 125 2.92 -12.76 6.41
C GLN A 125 1.88 -12.37 7.47
N GLU A 126 1.37 -13.33 8.23
CA GLU A 126 0.42 -13.09 9.32
C GLU A 126 1.03 -12.24 10.45
N ALA A 127 2.27 -12.55 10.86
CA ALA A 127 2.97 -11.81 11.90
C ALA A 127 3.18 -10.35 11.49
N VAL A 128 3.62 -10.12 10.25
CA VAL A 128 3.86 -8.79 9.70
C VAL A 128 2.54 -8.02 9.48
N LEU A 129 1.46 -8.70 9.08
CA LEU A 129 0.13 -8.08 8.97
C LEU A 129 -0.36 -7.59 10.34
N ARG A 130 -0.23 -8.41 11.39
CA ARG A 130 -0.62 -8.02 12.76
C ARG A 130 0.16 -6.81 13.25
N PHE A 131 1.47 -6.81 13.07
CA PHE A 131 2.33 -5.67 13.38
C PHE A 131 1.83 -4.37 12.68
N GLN A 132 1.53 -4.45 11.40
CA GLN A 132 1.08 -3.29 10.62
C GLN A 132 -0.31 -2.79 11.03
N ILE A 133 -1.22 -3.69 11.39
CA ILE A 133 -2.53 -3.30 11.95
C ILE A 133 -2.32 -2.57 13.29
N GLU A 134 -1.49 -3.09 14.17
CA GLU A 134 -1.20 -2.47 15.48
C GLU A 134 -0.52 -1.12 15.33
N LEU A 135 0.42 -0.99 14.39
CA LEU A 135 1.05 0.28 14.05
C LEU A 135 0.03 1.32 13.58
N ALA A 136 -0.87 0.93 12.66
CA ALA A 136 -1.91 1.81 12.13
C ALA A 136 -2.90 2.25 13.23
N LEU A 137 -3.33 1.33 14.08
CA LEU A 137 -4.23 1.62 15.20
C LEU A 137 -3.58 2.57 16.21
N THR A 138 -2.31 2.35 16.55
CA THR A 138 -1.56 3.19 17.50
C THR A 138 -1.47 4.65 17.02
N HIS A 139 -1.33 4.86 15.72
CA HIS A 139 -1.21 6.19 15.13
C HIS A 139 -2.51 6.74 14.54
N GLY A 140 -3.62 5.97 14.60
CA GLY A 140 -4.93 6.39 14.12
C GLY A 140 -5.02 6.61 12.61
N VAL A 141 -4.20 5.93 11.82
CA VAL A 141 -4.17 6.02 10.35
C VAL A 141 -4.86 4.81 9.70
N PRO A 142 -5.38 4.94 8.45
CA PRO A 142 -5.97 3.82 7.71
C PRO A 142 -4.90 2.87 7.15
N LEU A 143 -5.37 1.69 6.67
CA LEU A 143 -4.53 0.70 6.01
C LEU A 143 -4.90 0.53 4.52
N SER A 144 -3.89 0.23 3.70
CA SER A 144 -4.05 -0.26 2.33
C SER A 144 -3.73 -1.75 2.30
N PHE A 145 -4.78 -2.58 2.18
CA PHE A 145 -4.65 -4.03 2.24
C PHE A 145 -4.51 -4.66 0.87
N HIS A 146 -3.56 -5.57 0.75
CA HIS A 146 -3.39 -6.53 -0.32
C HIS A 146 -3.86 -7.91 0.17
N VAL A 147 -4.89 -8.48 -0.42
CA VAL A 147 -5.36 -9.82 -0.07
C VAL A 147 -5.59 -10.63 -1.34
N ARG A 148 -4.83 -11.72 -1.51
CA ARG A 148 -4.94 -12.57 -2.69
C ARG A 148 -4.88 -14.05 -2.30
N ASP A 149 -5.95 -14.80 -2.65
CA ASP A 149 -6.13 -16.21 -2.30
C ASP A 149 -5.95 -16.50 -0.79
N ALA A 150 -6.31 -15.54 0.09
CA ALA A 150 -5.97 -15.55 1.50
C ALA A 150 -7.08 -15.01 2.43
N PHE A 151 -8.30 -14.80 1.94
CA PHE A 151 -9.38 -14.22 2.74
C PHE A 151 -9.79 -15.08 3.94
N ASP A 152 -9.63 -16.41 3.87
CA ASP A 152 -9.97 -17.32 4.97
C ASP A 152 -9.07 -17.07 6.20
N ASP A 153 -7.80 -16.71 6.01
CA ASP A 153 -6.88 -16.36 7.08
C ASP A 153 -6.88 -14.85 7.39
N PHE A 154 -7.19 -14.01 6.39
CA PHE A 154 -7.27 -12.56 6.57
C PHE A 154 -8.39 -12.14 7.54
N TRP A 155 -9.61 -12.66 7.35
CA TRP A 155 -10.74 -12.24 8.18
C TRP A 155 -10.58 -12.53 9.66
N PRO A 156 -10.14 -13.73 10.11
CA PRO A 156 -9.89 -13.96 11.52
C PRO A 156 -8.86 -12.99 12.13
N ILE A 157 -7.84 -12.60 11.36
CA ILE A 157 -6.86 -11.61 11.81
C ILE A 157 -7.51 -10.24 11.89
N PHE A 158 -8.13 -9.77 10.83
CA PHE A 158 -8.76 -8.45 10.75
C PHE A 158 -9.81 -8.26 11.87
N GLU A 159 -10.70 -9.23 12.06
CA GLU A 159 -11.79 -9.18 13.03
C GLU A 159 -11.32 -9.31 14.49
N SER A 160 -10.09 -9.77 14.73
CA SER A 160 -9.50 -9.77 16.08
C SER A 160 -9.14 -8.37 16.59
N TYR A 161 -9.15 -7.36 15.71
CA TYR A 161 -8.89 -5.97 16.06
C TYR A 161 -10.15 -5.10 15.94
N GLN A 162 -10.24 -4.04 16.74
CA GLN A 162 -11.34 -3.08 16.70
C GLN A 162 -10.87 -1.75 16.14
N GLY A 163 -11.72 -1.06 15.37
CA GLY A 163 -11.44 0.28 14.87
C GLY A 163 -10.51 0.32 13.64
N VAL A 164 -10.21 -0.82 13.04
CA VAL A 164 -9.43 -0.90 11.79
C VAL A 164 -10.20 -0.23 10.66
N ARG A 165 -9.54 0.67 9.93
CA ARG A 165 -10.09 1.38 8.76
C ARG A 165 -9.14 1.19 7.59
N GLY A 166 -9.66 1.13 6.38
CA GLY A 166 -8.77 1.00 5.22
C GLY A 166 -9.48 0.71 3.92
N VAL A 167 -8.69 0.31 2.95
CA VAL A 167 -9.11 -0.09 1.61
C VAL A 167 -8.57 -1.48 1.30
N LEU A 168 -9.40 -2.35 0.76
CA LEU A 168 -8.94 -3.54 0.04
C LEU A 168 -8.56 -3.10 -1.37
N HIS A 169 -7.28 -2.91 -1.59
CA HIS A 169 -6.75 -2.45 -2.86
C HIS A 169 -6.86 -3.57 -3.92
N SER A 170 -7.14 -3.18 -5.18
CA SER A 170 -7.18 -4.11 -6.33
C SER A 170 -8.04 -5.35 -6.08
N PHE A 171 -9.23 -5.16 -5.51
CA PHE A 171 -10.11 -6.25 -5.13
C PHE A 171 -10.57 -7.07 -6.35
N THR A 172 -10.37 -8.39 -6.31
CA THR A 172 -10.71 -9.34 -7.38
C THR A 172 -11.22 -10.67 -6.82
N ASP A 173 -11.94 -10.66 -5.72
CA ASP A 173 -12.43 -11.86 -5.03
C ASP A 173 -13.95 -12.01 -5.14
N THR A 174 -14.53 -12.89 -4.34
CA THR A 174 -15.95 -13.26 -4.37
C THR A 174 -16.87 -12.13 -3.91
N GLN A 175 -18.12 -12.18 -4.32
CA GLN A 175 -19.17 -11.29 -3.82
C GLN A 175 -19.30 -11.39 -2.28
N ALA A 176 -19.17 -12.57 -1.71
CA ALA A 176 -19.27 -12.77 -0.26
C ALA A 176 -18.19 -11.99 0.51
N ASN A 177 -16.93 -12.01 0.01
CA ASN A 177 -15.85 -11.24 0.59
C ASN A 177 -16.02 -9.73 0.35
N LEU A 178 -16.57 -9.31 -0.79
CA LEU A 178 -16.95 -7.91 -1.03
C LEU A 178 -17.97 -7.41 -0.01
N GLU A 179 -19.07 -8.16 0.18
CA GLU A 179 -20.14 -7.79 1.12
C GLU A 179 -19.62 -7.75 2.56
N ARG A 180 -18.73 -8.69 2.95
CA ARG A 180 -18.11 -8.70 4.27
C ARG A 180 -17.22 -7.47 4.48
N ALA A 181 -16.40 -7.10 3.48
CA ALA A 181 -15.58 -5.91 3.53
C ALA A 181 -16.40 -4.63 3.70
N LEU A 182 -17.45 -4.48 2.91
CA LEU A 182 -18.38 -3.34 3.01
C LEU A 182 -19.11 -3.32 4.37
N GLY A 183 -19.48 -4.49 4.90
CA GLY A 183 -20.07 -4.64 6.23
C GLY A 183 -19.15 -4.18 7.36
N HIS A 184 -17.84 -4.32 7.20
CA HIS A 184 -16.81 -3.77 8.10
C HIS A 184 -16.46 -2.30 7.84
N GLY A 185 -17.07 -1.66 6.84
CA GLY A 185 -16.78 -0.26 6.48
C GLY A 185 -15.47 -0.07 5.73
N LEU A 186 -14.90 -1.12 5.16
CA LEU A 186 -13.73 -1.01 4.29
C LEU A 186 -14.13 -0.43 2.93
N TYR A 187 -13.24 0.38 2.37
CA TYR A 187 -13.34 0.81 0.98
C TYR A 187 -12.81 -0.28 0.05
N ILE A 188 -13.27 -0.25 -1.19
CA ILE A 188 -12.87 -1.20 -2.24
C ILE A 188 -12.08 -0.47 -3.31
N GLY A 189 -10.83 -0.86 -3.50
CA GLY A 189 -9.97 -0.36 -4.56
C GLY A 189 -10.24 -1.08 -5.87
N VAL A 190 -10.50 -0.32 -6.92
CA VAL A 190 -10.71 -0.81 -8.28
C VAL A 190 -9.56 -0.33 -9.15
N ASN A 191 -9.00 -1.20 -9.97
CA ASN A 191 -7.92 -0.89 -10.90
C ASN A 191 -8.19 -1.46 -12.30
N GLY A 192 -7.20 -1.40 -13.20
CA GLY A 192 -7.34 -1.87 -14.58
C GLY A 192 -7.65 -3.37 -14.75
N ILE A 193 -7.57 -4.19 -13.70
CA ILE A 193 -7.96 -5.61 -13.76
C ILE A 193 -9.49 -5.77 -13.79
N ALA A 194 -10.22 -4.77 -13.33
CA ALA A 194 -11.69 -4.78 -13.26
C ALA A 194 -12.38 -4.43 -14.59
N THR A 195 -11.60 -4.13 -15.65
CA THR A 195 -12.11 -3.71 -16.98
C THR A 195 -11.99 -4.79 -18.04
#